data_a3638fc3a508860114562c265bdd3905
#
_entry.id   a3638fc3a508860114562c265bdd3905
#
_cell.length_a   1.000
_cell.length_b   1.000
_cell.length_c   1.000
_cell.angle_alpha   90.00
_cell.angle_beta   90.00
_cell.angle_gamma   90.00
#
_symmetry.space_group_name_H-M   'P 1'
#
loop_
_entity.id
_entity.type
_entity.pdbx_description
1 polymer ?
#
loop_
_entity_poly.entity_id
_entity_poly.type
_entity_poly.pdbx_seq_one_letter_code
_entity_poly.pdbx_strand_id
1 'polypeptide(L)'
;MTSAFRFAVNGAECGMTCSILMADEKNGAPTVAMAPVLSLKLKTYKGLAAYGTLSANDPEGDAISFEVVSYPQNGSLELTDAKTGSYVYRPFAEYVGTDAFSYVARDRYGNYSASAKVSLTVDRLGTSVTYADMKGSREEGAALTVTEKAIMSGSQVGENYYFYPERTVNRAEFLVMAMNAAGITGVPECEKTVFADDAEIPASMKGYVAAAYRLGYITGSQKDGQLCFLPDDALTRAQAAVILDRITAPGKAAVIPTFADQSEIPVWAADAIYSLSAVGILTPTGDRITPADTVTRAQAAQMLSALMRYREE
;
A
#
# COMPACT_ATOMS: atom_id res chain seq x y z
N MET A 1 1.07 -10.40 -38.46
CA MET A 1 1.19 -10.34 -39.95
C MET A 1 0.58 -9.03 -40.44
N THR A 2 1.25 -8.36 -41.36
CA THR A 2 0.70 -7.16 -41.99
C THR A 2 0.33 -7.52 -43.43
N SER A 3 -0.93 -7.37 -43.78
CA SER A 3 -1.41 -7.61 -45.14
C SER A 3 -1.86 -6.27 -45.75
N ALA A 4 -1.39 -5.97 -46.94
CA ALA A 4 -1.79 -4.80 -47.69
C ALA A 4 -2.80 -5.22 -48.77
N PHE A 5 -3.96 -4.56 -48.77
CA PHE A 5 -4.99 -4.74 -49.74
C PHE A 5 -4.98 -3.54 -50.70
N ARG A 6 -5.00 -3.77 -52.02
CA ARG A 6 -5.17 -2.75 -53.03
C ARG A 6 -6.52 -2.96 -53.71
N PHE A 7 -7.24 -1.90 -53.87
CA PHE A 7 -8.52 -1.90 -54.61
C PHE A 7 -8.63 -0.61 -55.40
N ALA A 8 -9.37 -0.64 -56.47
CA ALA A 8 -9.61 0.54 -57.28
C ALA A 8 -11.03 1.04 -57.10
N VAL A 9 -11.19 2.33 -56.90
CA VAL A 9 -12.49 3.02 -56.88
C VAL A 9 -12.46 4.04 -58.00
N ASN A 10 -13.39 3.93 -58.95
CA ASN A 10 -13.49 4.80 -60.10
C ASN A 10 -12.17 4.97 -60.91
N GLY A 11 -11.40 3.88 -61.01
CA GLY A 11 -10.13 3.88 -61.73
C GLY A 11 -8.92 4.45 -60.98
N ALA A 12 -9.09 4.91 -59.75
CA ALA A 12 -8.01 5.29 -58.85
C ALA A 12 -7.61 4.13 -57.95
N GLU A 13 -6.34 3.78 -57.89
CA GLU A 13 -5.83 2.78 -56.93
C GLU A 13 -5.89 3.34 -55.49
N CYS A 14 -6.59 2.66 -54.63
CA CYS A 14 -6.60 2.90 -53.21
C CYS A 14 -5.94 1.74 -52.47
N GLY A 15 -5.04 2.04 -51.56
CA GLY A 15 -4.41 1.03 -50.68
C GLY A 15 -4.84 1.19 -49.24
N MET A 16 -5.20 0.09 -48.58
CA MET A 16 -5.42 0.03 -47.16
C MET A 16 -4.46 -0.97 -46.55
N THR A 17 -3.73 -0.56 -45.54
CA THR A 17 -2.89 -1.46 -44.76
C THR A 17 -3.67 -1.86 -43.52
N CYS A 18 -3.96 -3.14 -43.40
CA CYS A 18 -4.56 -3.71 -42.20
C CYS A 18 -3.49 -4.47 -41.44
N SER A 19 -3.25 -4.08 -40.21
CA SER A 19 -2.41 -4.86 -39.29
C SER A 19 -3.31 -5.77 -38.50
N ILE A 20 -3.23 -7.08 -38.78
CA ILE A 20 -3.93 -8.10 -38.00
C ILE A 20 -2.99 -8.45 -36.85
N LEU A 21 -3.36 -8.07 -35.63
CA LEU A 21 -2.75 -8.63 -34.43
C LEU A 21 -3.31 -10.06 -34.29
N MET A 22 -2.45 -11.05 -34.53
CA MET A 22 -2.78 -12.43 -34.19
C MET A 22 -2.59 -12.55 -32.70
N ALA A 23 -3.67 -12.82 -31.95
CA ALA A 23 -3.53 -13.28 -30.59
C ALA A 23 -2.67 -14.54 -30.59
N ASP A 24 -1.69 -14.64 -29.72
CA ASP A 24 -0.98 -15.89 -29.49
C ASP A 24 -2.03 -16.93 -29.04
N GLU A 25 -1.98 -18.15 -29.56
CA GLU A 25 -2.89 -19.21 -29.12
C GLU A 25 -2.80 -19.54 -27.64
N LYS A 26 -1.75 -19.01 -26.97
CA LYS A 26 -1.51 -19.14 -25.53
C LYS A 26 -1.93 -17.91 -24.73
N ASN A 27 -2.45 -16.85 -25.38
CA ASN A 27 -2.83 -15.65 -24.64
C ASN A 27 -4.07 -15.89 -23.78
N GLY A 28 -3.89 -15.86 -22.47
CA GLY A 28 -4.93 -16.02 -21.47
C GLY A 28 -5.57 -14.68 -21.09
N ALA A 29 -6.81 -14.74 -20.59
CA ALA A 29 -7.45 -13.54 -20.01
C ALA A 29 -6.75 -13.14 -18.70
N PRO A 30 -6.65 -11.83 -18.40
CA PRO A 30 -6.17 -11.35 -17.10
C PRO A 30 -6.94 -11.97 -15.94
N THR A 31 -6.32 -12.14 -14.80
CA THR A 31 -6.96 -12.66 -13.59
C THR A 31 -6.94 -11.64 -12.47
N VAL A 32 -8.06 -11.50 -11.77
CA VAL A 32 -8.19 -10.70 -10.54
C VAL A 32 -8.19 -11.57 -9.28
N ALA A 33 -8.16 -12.91 -9.44
CA ALA A 33 -8.17 -13.86 -8.33
C ALA A 33 -6.98 -13.74 -7.39
N MET A 34 -5.92 -13.06 -7.83
CA MET A 34 -4.69 -12.83 -7.07
C MET A 34 -4.54 -11.37 -6.61
N ALA A 35 -5.59 -10.56 -6.71
CA ALA A 35 -5.59 -9.22 -6.16
C ALA A 35 -5.35 -9.26 -4.64
N PRO A 36 -4.56 -8.33 -4.07
CA PRO A 36 -4.37 -8.26 -2.64
C PRO A 36 -5.71 -8.17 -1.90
N VAL A 37 -5.87 -8.92 -0.82
CA VAL A 37 -7.13 -8.94 -0.05
C VAL A 37 -7.53 -7.53 0.34
N LEU A 38 -6.59 -6.71 0.81
CA LEU A 38 -6.85 -5.31 1.18
C LEU A 38 -7.23 -4.41 0.00
N SER A 39 -6.91 -4.79 -1.26
CA SER A 39 -7.36 -4.01 -2.43
C SER A 39 -8.84 -4.23 -2.74
N LEU A 40 -9.42 -5.34 -2.25
CA LEU A 40 -10.84 -5.66 -2.40
C LEU A 40 -11.71 -5.16 -1.25
N LYS A 41 -11.09 -4.58 -0.21
CA LYS A 41 -11.77 -4.00 0.95
C LYS A 41 -11.18 -2.63 1.27
N LEU A 42 -11.97 -1.60 1.14
CA LEU A 42 -11.55 -0.23 1.41
C LEU A 42 -12.39 0.35 2.56
N LYS A 43 -11.71 0.90 3.54
CA LYS A 43 -12.34 1.57 4.69
C LYS A 43 -12.06 3.07 4.63
N THR A 44 -13.07 3.86 4.91
CA THR A 44 -12.94 5.30 5.08
C THR A 44 -13.90 5.79 6.17
N TYR A 45 -13.94 7.08 6.37
CA TYR A 45 -14.83 7.71 7.32
C TYR A 45 -15.83 8.62 6.62
N LYS A 46 -16.94 8.92 7.31
CA LYS A 46 -17.97 9.86 6.86
C LYS A 46 -17.33 11.17 6.35
N GLY A 47 -17.63 11.52 5.11
CA GLY A 47 -17.14 12.75 4.47
C GLY A 47 -15.68 12.72 4.01
N LEU A 48 -14.95 11.63 4.19
CA LEU A 48 -13.56 11.49 3.73
C LEU A 48 -13.47 10.65 2.46
N ALA A 49 -12.72 11.15 1.49
CA ALA A 49 -12.39 10.39 0.30
C ALA A 49 -11.47 9.20 0.65
N ALA A 50 -11.66 8.08 -0.04
CA ALA A 50 -10.78 6.93 0.05
C ALA A 50 -10.12 6.68 -1.30
N TYR A 51 -8.83 6.37 -1.25
CA TYR A 51 -7.99 6.14 -2.42
C TYR A 51 -7.56 4.67 -2.44
N GLY A 52 -7.72 4.03 -3.58
CA GLY A 52 -7.33 2.64 -3.75
C GLY A 52 -6.70 2.39 -5.11
N THR A 53 -6.21 1.17 -5.29
CA THR A 53 -5.65 0.71 -6.55
C THR A 53 -6.22 -0.68 -6.84
N LEU A 54 -6.81 -0.84 -8.02
CA LEU A 54 -7.25 -2.12 -8.53
C LEU A 54 -6.03 -2.98 -8.86
N SER A 55 -6.18 -4.29 -8.77
CA SER A 55 -5.10 -5.22 -9.07
C SER A 55 -5.60 -6.37 -9.90
N ALA A 56 -4.80 -6.78 -10.86
CA ALA A 56 -4.98 -8.00 -11.65
C ALA A 56 -3.61 -8.44 -12.16
N ASN A 57 -3.51 -9.67 -12.61
CA ASN A 57 -2.32 -10.21 -13.23
C ASN A 57 -2.67 -10.82 -14.58
N ASP A 58 -1.83 -10.56 -15.56
CA ASP A 58 -1.90 -11.23 -16.85
C ASP A 58 -0.94 -12.43 -16.85
N PRO A 59 -1.39 -13.64 -17.24
CA PRO A 59 -0.54 -14.84 -17.20
C PRO A 59 0.71 -14.75 -18.08
N GLU A 60 0.62 -14.01 -19.18
CA GLU A 60 1.69 -13.81 -20.14
C GLU A 60 2.52 -12.55 -19.84
N GLY A 61 2.09 -11.74 -18.86
CA GLY A 61 2.75 -10.48 -18.49
C GLY A 61 2.40 -9.32 -19.43
N ASP A 62 1.29 -9.42 -20.16
CA ASP A 62 0.83 -8.34 -21.02
C ASP A 62 0.34 -7.12 -20.22
N ALA A 63 0.41 -5.96 -20.86
CA ALA A 63 -0.13 -4.74 -20.27
C ALA A 63 -1.66 -4.84 -20.14
N ILE A 64 -2.16 -4.55 -18.95
CA ILE A 64 -3.58 -4.56 -18.64
C ILE A 64 -4.13 -3.16 -18.41
N SER A 65 -5.44 -3.02 -18.54
CA SER A 65 -6.20 -1.84 -18.15
C SER A 65 -7.43 -2.26 -17.36
N PHE A 66 -7.95 -1.34 -16.55
CA PHE A 66 -9.09 -1.60 -15.66
C PHE A 66 -10.33 -0.86 -16.12
N GLU A 67 -11.50 -1.50 -15.97
CA GLU A 67 -12.80 -0.91 -16.28
C GLU A 67 -13.77 -1.19 -15.11
N VAL A 68 -14.54 -0.17 -14.72
CA VAL A 68 -15.59 -0.31 -13.69
C VAL A 68 -16.87 -0.83 -14.35
N VAL A 69 -17.40 -1.94 -13.86
CA VAL A 69 -18.62 -2.58 -14.41
C VAL A 69 -19.87 -2.34 -13.56
N SER A 70 -19.70 -2.04 -12.27
CA SER A 70 -20.81 -1.56 -11.42
C SER A 70 -20.29 -0.49 -10.48
N TYR A 71 -21.13 0.55 -10.29
CA TYR A 71 -20.77 1.71 -9.45
C TYR A 71 -21.36 1.58 -8.04
N PRO A 72 -20.75 2.24 -7.03
CA PRO A 72 -21.28 2.29 -5.68
C PRO A 72 -22.61 3.08 -5.66
N GLN A 73 -23.47 2.80 -4.68
CA GLN A 73 -24.78 3.42 -4.56
C GLN A 73 -24.78 4.64 -3.63
N ASN A 74 -23.83 4.70 -2.71
CA ASN A 74 -23.80 5.68 -1.62
C ASN A 74 -22.58 6.62 -1.69
N GLY A 75 -22.00 6.75 -2.86
CA GLY A 75 -20.86 7.61 -3.13
C GLY A 75 -20.56 7.74 -4.62
N SER A 76 -19.61 8.59 -4.95
CA SER A 76 -19.06 8.71 -6.30
C SER A 76 -17.75 7.93 -6.39
N LEU A 77 -17.53 7.26 -7.52
CA LEU A 77 -16.30 6.55 -7.84
C LEU A 77 -15.70 7.13 -9.12
N GLU A 78 -14.44 7.46 -9.07
CA GLU A 78 -13.65 7.94 -10.18
C GLU A 78 -12.43 7.02 -10.37
N LEU A 79 -12.32 6.37 -11.53
CA LEU A 79 -11.10 5.67 -11.93
C LEU A 79 -10.15 6.72 -12.50
N THR A 80 -9.16 7.13 -11.70
CA THR A 80 -8.25 8.24 -12.04
C THR A 80 -7.18 7.84 -13.05
N ASP A 81 -6.83 6.56 -13.09
CA ASP A 81 -5.95 5.99 -14.10
C ASP A 81 -6.30 4.53 -14.36
N ALA A 82 -6.79 4.27 -15.56
CA ALA A 82 -7.20 2.93 -15.99
C ALA A 82 -6.02 1.95 -16.18
N LYS A 83 -4.79 2.43 -16.34
CA LYS A 83 -3.61 1.57 -16.53
C LYS A 83 -3.05 1.10 -15.19
N THR A 84 -2.97 2.00 -14.22
CA THR A 84 -2.50 1.67 -12.88
C THR A 84 -3.62 1.14 -11.98
N GLY A 85 -4.89 1.28 -12.40
CA GLY A 85 -6.05 0.93 -11.60
C GLY A 85 -6.33 1.88 -10.44
N SER A 86 -5.70 3.06 -10.43
CA SER A 86 -5.88 4.05 -9.37
C SER A 86 -7.29 4.63 -9.39
N TYR A 87 -7.95 4.68 -8.23
CA TYR A 87 -9.30 5.20 -8.10
C TYR A 87 -9.51 5.98 -6.81
N VAL A 88 -10.55 6.81 -6.81
CA VAL A 88 -11.02 7.56 -5.64
C VAL A 88 -12.50 7.28 -5.42
N TYR A 89 -12.85 6.86 -4.23
CA TYR A 89 -14.23 6.78 -3.75
C TYR A 89 -14.52 7.94 -2.81
N ARG A 90 -15.61 8.65 -3.03
CA ARG A 90 -16.10 9.74 -2.16
C ARG A 90 -17.50 9.39 -1.69
N PRO A 91 -17.68 9.00 -0.41
CA PRO A 91 -19.02 8.73 0.13
C PRO A 91 -19.87 9.99 0.05
N PHE A 92 -21.20 9.83 -0.15
CA PHE A 92 -22.12 10.95 -0.05
C PHE A 92 -22.10 11.53 1.36
N ALA A 93 -22.38 12.83 1.45
CA ALA A 93 -22.45 13.51 2.74
C ALA A 93 -23.39 12.76 3.69
N GLU A 94 -23.01 12.66 4.96
CA GLU A 94 -23.75 11.96 6.03
C GLU A 94 -23.82 10.42 5.91
N TYR A 95 -23.37 9.79 4.82
CA TYR A 95 -23.44 8.35 4.67
C TYR A 95 -22.47 7.65 5.64
N VAL A 96 -22.98 6.61 6.28
CA VAL A 96 -22.23 5.64 7.10
C VAL A 96 -22.83 4.27 6.80
N GLY A 97 -21.97 3.28 6.56
CA GLY A 97 -22.42 1.93 6.22
C GLY A 97 -21.51 1.27 5.19
N THR A 98 -22.03 0.26 4.52
CA THR A 98 -21.29 -0.50 3.51
C THR A 98 -21.77 -0.14 2.09
N ASP A 99 -20.84 -0.08 1.17
CA ASP A 99 -21.08 0.13 -0.24
C ASP A 99 -20.20 -0.83 -1.05
N ALA A 100 -20.30 -0.85 -2.36
CA ALA A 100 -19.46 -1.70 -3.18
C ALA A 100 -19.46 -1.25 -4.63
N PHE A 101 -18.41 -1.60 -5.35
CA PHE A 101 -18.36 -1.53 -6.81
C PHE A 101 -17.66 -2.77 -7.36
N SER A 102 -17.75 -2.99 -8.67
CA SER A 102 -17.08 -4.11 -9.32
C SER A 102 -16.29 -3.65 -10.54
N TYR A 103 -15.20 -4.35 -10.83
CA TYR A 103 -14.32 -4.04 -11.94
C TYR A 103 -13.88 -5.30 -12.68
N VAL A 104 -13.36 -5.12 -13.88
CA VAL A 104 -12.66 -6.13 -14.68
C VAL A 104 -11.30 -5.58 -15.12
N ALA A 105 -10.37 -6.47 -15.40
CA ALA A 105 -9.14 -6.15 -16.10
C ALA A 105 -9.27 -6.59 -17.57
N ARG A 106 -8.66 -5.85 -18.48
CA ARG A 106 -8.61 -6.11 -19.91
C ARG A 106 -7.18 -6.06 -20.39
N ASP A 107 -6.75 -7.09 -21.14
CA ASP A 107 -5.45 -7.11 -21.81
C ASP A 107 -5.45 -6.29 -23.11
N ARG A 108 -4.30 -6.17 -23.73
CA ARG A 108 -4.14 -5.48 -25.02
C ARG A 108 -4.83 -6.16 -26.20
N TYR A 109 -5.20 -7.45 -26.07
CA TYR A 109 -5.87 -8.22 -27.11
C TYR A 109 -7.39 -8.19 -26.98
N GLY A 110 -7.90 -7.61 -25.87
CA GLY A 110 -9.31 -7.44 -25.62
C GLY A 110 -9.95 -8.54 -24.78
N ASN A 111 -9.17 -9.44 -24.18
CA ASN A 111 -9.70 -10.44 -23.25
C ASN A 111 -9.96 -9.79 -21.90
N TYR A 112 -11.05 -10.19 -21.26
CA TYR A 112 -11.47 -9.68 -19.96
C TYR A 112 -11.32 -10.73 -18.87
N SER A 113 -10.90 -10.28 -17.70
CA SER A 113 -10.94 -11.09 -16.49
C SER A 113 -12.37 -11.36 -16.03
N ALA A 114 -12.53 -12.30 -15.09
CA ALA A 114 -13.73 -12.36 -14.27
C ALA A 114 -13.89 -11.02 -13.50
N SER A 115 -15.15 -10.66 -13.21
CA SER A 115 -15.44 -9.46 -12.41
C SER A 115 -15.03 -9.66 -10.96
N ALA A 116 -14.35 -8.68 -10.38
CA ALA A 116 -14.04 -8.62 -8.96
C ALA A 116 -14.83 -7.51 -8.27
N LYS A 117 -15.25 -7.78 -7.03
CA LYS A 117 -16.00 -6.84 -6.20
C LYS A 117 -15.07 -6.20 -5.18
N VAL A 118 -15.11 -4.87 -5.10
CA VAL A 118 -14.49 -4.09 -4.02
C VAL A 118 -15.57 -3.72 -3.01
N SER A 119 -15.37 -4.12 -1.77
CA SER A 119 -16.24 -3.76 -0.64
C SER A 119 -15.75 -2.48 0.00
N LEU A 120 -16.68 -1.57 0.26
CA LEU A 120 -16.40 -0.25 0.84
C LEU A 120 -17.08 -0.18 2.21
N THR A 121 -16.37 0.32 3.21
CA THR A 121 -16.93 0.57 4.54
C THR A 121 -16.70 2.02 4.89
N VAL A 122 -17.78 2.73 5.22
CA VAL A 122 -17.74 4.11 5.68
C VAL A 122 -18.14 4.16 7.13
N ASP A 123 -17.21 4.45 8.02
CA ASP A 123 -17.43 4.52 9.46
C ASP A 123 -17.57 5.96 9.94
N ARG A 124 -18.01 6.12 11.18
CA ARG A 124 -17.90 7.39 11.89
C ARG A 124 -16.51 7.50 12.52
N LEU A 125 -15.93 8.69 12.45
CA LEU A 125 -14.69 8.96 13.15
C LEU A 125 -14.94 8.91 14.66
N GLY A 126 -14.15 8.14 15.39
CA GLY A 126 -14.20 8.06 16.84
C GLY A 126 -13.45 9.19 17.56
N THR A 127 -12.67 9.98 16.80
CA THR A 127 -11.95 11.16 17.30
C THR A 127 -12.52 12.44 16.72
N SER A 128 -12.49 13.53 17.50
CA SER A 128 -12.81 14.88 17.04
C SER A 128 -11.60 15.60 16.43
N VAL A 129 -10.43 14.96 16.43
CA VAL A 129 -9.21 15.55 15.87
C VAL A 129 -9.32 15.62 14.35
N THR A 130 -9.00 16.78 13.80
CA THR A 130 -8.78 17.00 12.37
C THR A 130 -7.43 17.66 12.18
N TYR A 131 -6.66 17.22 11.20
CA TYR A 131 -5.33 17.77 10.94
C TYR A 131 -5.38 18.78 9.81
N ALA A 132 -4.97 20.03 10.08
CA ALA A 132 -5.00 21.12 9.11
C ALA A 132 -4.11 20.84 7.88
N ASP A 133 -2.99 20.15 8.09
CA ASP A 133 -2.00 19.79 7.08
C ASP A 133 -2.30 18.45 6.35
N MET A 134 -3.37 17.76 6.72
CA MET A 134 -3.80 16.50 6.07
C MET A 134 -5.07 16.65 5.25
N LYS A 135 -5.77 17.76 5.38
CA LYS A 135 -7.09 17.97 4.78
C LYS A 135 -7.07 17.76 3.26
N GLY A 136 -7.83 16.78 2.79
CA GLY A 136 -7.95 16.41 1.38
C GLY A 136 -6.75 15.63 0.84
N SER A 137 -5.76 15.30 1.66
CA SER A 137 -4.66 14.43 1.25
C SER A 137 -5.13 12.98 1.10
N ARG A 138 -4.38 12.20 0.31
CA ARG A 138 -4.63 10.77 0.13
C ARG A 138 -4.51 9.99 1.46
N GLU A 139 -3.65 10.46 2.34
CA GLU A 139 -3.28 9.81 3.59
C GLU A 139 -4.13 10.26 4.79
N GLU A 140 -5.05 11.22 4.62
CA GLU A 140 -5.88 11.77 5.70
C GLU A 140 -6.61 10.67 6.48
N GLY A 141 -7.28 9.74 5.78
CA GLY A 141 -7.98 8.62 6.41
C GLY A 141 -7.07 7.71 7.23
N ALA A 142 -5.85 7.45 6.74
CA ALA A 142 -4.86 6.65 7.45
C ALA A 142 -4.33 7.36 8.70
N ALA A 143 -4.03 8.68 8.59
CA ALA A 143 -3.59 9.49 9.72
C ALA A 143 -4.63 9.53 10.83
N LEU A 144 -5.90 9.68 10.49
CA LEU A 144 -7.01 9.65 11.45
C LEU A 144 -7.22 8.26 12.08
N THR A 145 -7.05 7.19 11.29
CA THR A 145 -7.13 5.81 11.80
C THR A 145 -6.07 5.54 12.86
N VAL A 146 -4.81 5.87 12.59
CA VAL A 146 -3.71 5.64 13.55
C VAL A 146 -3.82 6.56 14.77
N THR A 147 -4.46 7.72 14.62
CA THR A 147 -4.74 8.63 15.74
C THR A 147 -5.84 8.10 16.64
N GLU A 148 -6.96 7.64 16.06
CA GLU A 148 -8.07 7.02 16.80
C GLU A 148 -7.61 5.81 17.62
N LYS A 149 -6.68 5.04 17.07
CA LYS A 149 -6.09 3.85 17.73
C LYS A 149 -4.91 4.21 18.66
N ALA A 150 -4.62 5.49 18.87
CA ALA A 150 -3.51 5.97 19.69
C ALA A 150 -2.12 5.42 19.28
N ILE A 151 -1.95 5.05 18.02
CA ILE A 151 -0.66 4.58 17.46
C ILE A 151 0.25 5.77 17.13
N MET A 152 -0.34 6.78 16.50
CA MET A 152 0.34 8.03 16.17
C MET A 152 -0.54 9.22 16.58
N SER A 153 0.08 10.31 16.97
CA SER A 153 -0.62 11.56 17.24
C SER A 153 0.09 12.73 16.57
N GLY A 154 -0.65 13.78 16.28
CA GLY A 154 -0.10 15.06 15.88
C GLY A 154 0.16 15.95 17.07
N SER A 155 0.47 17.21 16.80
CA SER A 155 0.65 18.25 17.80
C SER A 155 -0.32 19.39 17.59
N GLN A 156 -0.78 19.99 18.68
CA GLN A 156 -1.60 21.18 18.63
C GLN A 156 -0.72 22.43 18.57
N VAL A 157 -1.01 23.30 17.62
CA VAL A 157 -0.36 24.61 17.48
C VAL A 157 -1.46 25.66 17.34
N GLY A 158 -1.62 26.47 18.37
CA GLY A 158 -2.79 27.35 18.47
C GLY A 158 -4.10 26.56 18.55
N GLU A 159 -5.04 26.88 17.68
CA GLU A 159 -6.34 26.18 17.60
C GLU A 159 -6.34 24.97 16.67
N ASN A 160 -5.25 24.73 15.92
CA ASN A 160 -5.17 23.68 14.92
C ASN A 160 -4.29 22.51 15.39
N TYR A 161 -4.64 21.32 14.90
CA TYR A 161 -3.79 20.13 15.01
C TYR A 161 -3.04 19.91 13.69
N TYR A 162 -1.78 19.49 13.81
CA TYR A 162 -0.90 19.17 12.67
C TYR A 162 -0.35 17.77 12.81
N PHE A 163 -0.40 17.00 11.74
CA PHE A 163 0.13 15.64 11.69
C PHE A 163 1.61 15.60 11.29
N TYR A 164 2.07 16.62 10.58
CA TYR A 164 3.41 16.72 9.99
C TYR A 164 3.70 15.57 9.01
N PRO A 165 2.92 15.41 7.92
CA PRO A 165 2.96 14.26 7.03
C PRO A 165 4.34 13.99 6.43
N GLU A 166 5.11 15.03 6.10
CA GLU A 166 6.41 14.95 5.45
C GLU A 166 7.59 14.69 6.42
N ARG A 167 7.36 14.82 7.72
CA ARG A 167 8.40 14.49 8.69
C ARG A 167 8.76 13.02 8.59
N THR A 168 10.06 12.70 8.49
CA THR A 168 10.55 11.32 8.51
C THR A 168 10.37 10.70 9.90
N VAL A 169 10.15 9.39 9.93
CA VAL A 169 10.15 8.58 11.16
C VAL A 169 11.49 7.94 11.36
N ASN A 170 11.95 7.87 12.60
CA ASN A 170 13.16 7.14 12.94
C ASN A 170 12.85 5.66 13.22
N ARG A 171 13.92 4.87 13.34
CA ARG A 171 13.83 3.42 13.50
C ARG A 171 13.13 3.00 14.80
N ALA A 172 13.40 3.69 15.90
CA ALA A 172 12.78 3.40 17.18
C ALA A 172 11.29 3.78 17.20
N GLU A 173 10.94 4.96 16.69
CA GLU A 173 9.54 5.40 16.56
C GLU A 173 8.74 4.38 15.75
N PHE A 174 9.23 4.02 14.55
CA PHE A 174 8.51 3.11 13.67
C PHE A 174 8.32 1.71 14.29
N LEU A 175 9.36 1.17 14.93
CA LEU A 175 9.26 -0.14 15.59
C LEU A 175 8.16 -0.18 16.64
N VAL A 176 8.12 0.82 17.52
CA VAL A 176 7.10 0.92 18.58
C VAL A 176 5.71 1.06 17.98
N MET A 177 5.55 1.93 16.98
CA MET A 177 4.29 2.10 16.28
C MET A 177 3.82 0.82 15.58
N ALA A 178 4.74 0.10 14.91
CA ALA A 178 4.42 -1.15 14.22
C ALA A 178 4.00 -2.25 15.18
N MET A 179 4.69 -2.41 16.31
CA MET A 179 4.33 -3.38 17.34
C MET A 179 2.96 -3.04 17.97
N ASN A 180 2.70 -1.77 18.29
CA ASN A 180 1.40 -1.35 18.82
C ASN A 180 0.28 -1.55 17.79
N ALA A 181 0.49 -1.22 16.53
CA ALA A 181 -0.46 -1.48 15.45
C ALA A 181 -0.74 -2.98 15.26
N ALA A 182 0.23 -3.82 15.54
CA ALA A 182 0.08 -5.27 15.57
C ALA A 182 -0.56 -5.80 16.87
N GLY A 183 -0.98 -4.94 17.79
CA GLY A 183 -1.54 -5.34 19.08
C GLY A 183 -0.52 -5.91 20.07
N ILE A 184 0.77 -5.74 19.80
CA ILE A 184 1.85 -6.15 20.71
C ILE A 184 2.10 -4.99 21.68
N THR A 185 1.31 -4.98 22.75
CA THR A 185 1.34 -3.95 23.79
C THR A 185 1.72 -4.58 25.13
N GLY A 186 1.97 -3.74 26.15
CA GLY A 186 2.30 -4.24 27.49
C GLY A 186 3.61 -5.02 27.54
N VAL A 187 4.58 -4.66 26.71
CA VAL A 187 5.92 -5.27 26.75
C VAL A 187 6.58 -5.02 28.10
N PRO A 188 7.30 -5.99 28.68
CA PRO A 188 8.01 -5.80 29.94
C PRO A 188 9.01 -4.64 29.85
N GLU A 189 9.15 -3.90 30.96
CA GLU A 189 10.22 -2.91 31.09
C GLU A 189 11.58 -3.56 30.94
N CYS A 190 12.51 -2.83 30.36
CA CYS A 190 13.87 -3.27 30.11
C CYS A 190 14.84 -2.14 30.49
N GLU A 191 15.68 -2.38 31.47
CA GLU A 191 16.70 -1.40 31.88
C GLU A 191 17.84 -1.31 30.85
N LYS A 192 18.23 -2.46 30.29
CA LYS A 192 19.33 -2.54 29.33
C LYS A 192 19.05 -3.56 28.23
N THR A 193 19.23 -3.12 26.99
CA THR A 193 19.13 -3.99 25.82
C THR A 193 20.46 -4.68 25.50
N VAL A 194 20.49 -5.54 24.49
CA VAL A 194 21.71 -6.23 24.02
C VAL A 194 22.57 -5.35 23.09
N PHE A 195 22.08 -4.19 22.69
CA PHE A 195 22.72 -3.33 21.73
C PHE A 195 23.79 -2.44 22.38
N ALA A 196 24.89 -2.22 21.68
CA ALA A 196 26.01 -1.42 22.17
C ALA A 196 25.62 0.06 22.36
N ASP A 197 24.69 0.55 21.55
CA ASP A 197 24.11 1.89 21.59
C ASP A 197 22.87 1.99 22.51
N ASP A 198 22.78 1.12 23.50
CA ASP A 198 21.68 1.09 24.49
C ASP A 198 21.38 2.44 25.13
N ALA A 199 22.43 3.24 25.37
CA ALA A 199 22.27 4.58 25.98
C ALA A 199 21.53 5.58 25.08
N GLU A 200 21.55 5.36 23.77
CA GLU A 200 20.86 6.18 22.77
C GLU A 200 19.37 5.81 22.67
N ILE A 201 18.97 4.61 23.15
CA ILE A 201 17.59 4.14 23.08
C ILE A 201 16.79 4.79 24.21
N PRO A 202 15.69 5.53 23.91
CA PRO A 202 14.82 6.10 24.92
C PRO A 202 14.32 5.04 25.91
N ALA A 203 14.35 5.33 27.20
CA ALA A 203 13.98 4.36 28.26
C ALA A 203 12.59 3.74 28.04
N SER A 204 11.61 4.53 27.58
CA SER A 204 10.26 4.07 27.26
C SER A 204 10.18 3.12 26.06
N MET A 205 11.21 3.06 25.22
CA MET A 205 11.27 2.21 24.03
C MET A 205 12.12 0.96 24.21
N LYS A 206 12.98 0.90 25.26
CA LYS A 206 13.88 -0.24 25.50
C LYS A 206 13.13 -1.58 25.61
N GLY A 207 11.98 -1.60 26.26
CA GLY A 207 11.14 -2.79 26.37
C GLY A 207 10.71 -3.31 25.01
N TYR A 208 10.26 -2.43 24.13
CA TYR A 208 9.87 -2.76 22.75
C TYR A 208 11.07 -3.27 21.93
N VAL A 209 12.20 -2.58 22.00
CA VAL A 209 13.43 -2.97 21.28
C VAL A 209 13.93 -4.35 21.75
N ALA A 210 13.96 -4.61 23.06
CA ALA A 210 14.33 -5.90 23.62
C ALA A 210 13.36 -7.01 23.23
N ALA A 211 12.06 -6.75 23.27
CA ALA A 211 11.03 -7.69 22.83
C ALA A 211 11.13 -7.99 21.34
N ALA A 212 11.29 -6.98 20.51
CA ALA A 212 11.43 -7.12 19.06
C ALA A 212 12.66 -7.93 18.68
N TYR A 213 13.78 -7.72 19.34
CA TYR A 213 15.00 -8.51 19.12
C TYR A 213 14.78 -9.99 19.51
N ARG A 214 14.19 -10.24 20.67
CA ARG A 214 13.90 -11.61 21.14
C ARG A 214 12.91 -12.35 20.24
N LEU A 215 11.92 -11.64 19.68
CA LEU A 215 10.94 -12.19 18.75
C LEU A 215 11.45 -12.30 17.30
N GLY A 216 12.67 -11.80 17.03
CA GLY A 216 13.27 -11.85 15.70
C GLY A 216 12.74 -10.79 14.73
N TYR A 217 11.97 -9.80 15.19
CA TYR A 217 11.46 -8.72 14.35
C TYR A 217 12.57 -7.77 13.88
N ILE A 218 13.61 -7.61 14.70
CA ILE A 218 14.83 -6.87 14.37
C ILE A 218 16.06 -7.73 14.67
N THR A 219 17.15 -7.46 13.94
CA THR A 219 18.44 -8.16 14.14
C THR A 219 19.55 -7.20 14.56
N GLY A 220 19.32 -5.88 14.51
CA GLY A 220 20.35 -4.88 14.67
C GLY A 220 21.26 -4.75 13.43
N SER A 221 22.23 -3.88 13.53
CA SER A 221 23.23 -3.58 12.49
C SER A 221 24.62 -3.61 13.08
N GLN A 222 25.61 -4.02 12.29
CA GLN A 222 27.02 -3.95 12.70
C GLN A 222 27.53 -2.52 12.44
N LYS A 223 28.03 -1.86 13.50
CA LYS A 223 28.70 -0.56 13.43
C LYS A 223 29.97 -0.64 14.28
N ASP A 224 31.10 -0.39 13.67
CA ASP A 224 32.43 -0.46 14.33
C ASP A 224 32.69 -1.80 15.07
N GLY A 225 32.21 -2.91 14.47
CA GLY A 225 32.35 -4.25 15.05
C GLY A 225 31.41 -4.54 16.22
N GLN A 226 30.47 -3.67 16.52
CA GLN A 226 29.49 -3.82 17.59
C GLN A 226 28.07 -3.94 17.02
N LEU A 227 27.22 -4.68 17.73
CA LEU A 227 25.81 -4.79 17.38
C LEU A 227 25.06 -3.57 17.91
N CYS A 228 24.52 -2.74 17.02
CA CYS A 228 23.76 -1.53 17.34
C CYS A 228 22.33 -1.60 16.83
N PHE A 229 21.43 -0.91 17.50
CA PHE A 229 20.04 -0.75 17.10
C PHE A 229 19.85 0.45 16.17
N LEU A 230 20.58 1.54 16.39
CA LEU A 230 20.53 2.81 15.67
C LEU A 230 19.13 3.46 15.76
N PRO A 231 18.70 3.86 16.97
CA PRO A 231 17.33 4.31 17.24
C PRO A 231 16.91 5.54 16.43
N ASP A 232 17.82 6.49 16.24
CA ASP A 232 17.55 7.79 15.62
C ASP A 232 17.77 7.80 14.10
N ASP A 233 18.28 6.71 13.53
CA ASP A 233 18.46 6.62 12.09
C ASP A 233 17.10 6.73 11.37
N ALA A 234 17.08 7.52 10.30
CA ALA A 234 15.92 7.59 9.42
C ALA A 234 15.68 6.20 8.79
N LEU A 235 14.45 5.72 8.89
CA LEU A 235 14.09 4.39 8.41
C LEU A 235 13.78 4.42 6.92
N THR A 236 14.40 3.54 6.13
CA THR A 236 14.05 3.39 4.72
C THR A 236 12.79 2.53 4.53
N ARG A 237 12.13 2.66 3.37
CA ARG A 237 10.94 1.85 3.03
C ARG A 237 11.28 0.35 2.99
N ALA A 238 12.46 -0.03 2.51
CA ALA A 238 12.94 -1.41 2.56
C ALA A 238 13.10 -1.94 3.99
N GLN A 239 13.66 -1.13 4.89
CA GLN A 239 13.80 -1.50 6.30
C GLN A 239 12.45 -1.60 7.02
N ALA A 240 11.54 -0.67 6.75
CA ALA A 240 10.17 -0.72 7.25
C ALA A 240 9.46 -1.99 6.81
N ALA A 241 9.60 -2.35 5.52
CA ALA A 241 9.02 -3.57 4.97
C ALA A 241 9.51 -4.81 5.73
N VAL A 242 10.80 -4.95 5.98
CA VAL A 242 11.33 -6.11 6.72
C VAL A 242 10.81 -6.19 8.16
N ILE A 243 10.68 -5.06 8.84
CA ILE A 243 10.10 -5.03 10.20
C ILE A 243 8.63 -5.48 10.15
N LEU A 244 7.84 -4.92 9.23
CA LEU A 244 6.43 -5.26 9.10
C LEU A 244 6.20 -6.71 8.67
N ASP A 245 6.99 -7.23 7.72
CA ASP A 245 6.91 -8.62 7.26
C ASP A 245 7.16 -9.60 8.41
N ARG A 246 8.19 -9.36 9.22
CA ARG A 246 8.49 -10.19 10.39
C ARG A 246 7.44 -10.12 11.49
N ILE A 247 6.76 -8.98 11.63
CA ILE A 247 5.66 -8.81 12.59
C ILE A 247 4.38 -9.50 12.10
N THR A 248 4.08 -9.38 10.80
CA THR A 248 2.83 -9.90 10.22
C THR A 248 2.92 -11.35 9.79
N ALA A 249 4.11 -11.78 9.34
CA ALA A 249 4.34 -13.07 8.72
C ALA A 249 3.27 -13.45 7.66
N PRO A 250 3.04 -12.60 6.65
CA PRO A 250 1.89 -12.76 5.74
C PRO A 250 2.01 -13.99 4.81
N GLY A 251 3.12 -14.70 4.89
CA GLY A 251 3.43 -15.79 3.98
C GLY A 251 4.05 -15.31 2.67
N LYS A 252 4.49 -16.24 1.84
CA LYS A 252 5.08 -15.90 0.54
C LYS A 252 3.99 -15.45 -0.43
N ALA A 253 4.29 -14.40 -1.18
CA ALA A 253 3.41 -13.94 -2.26
C ALA A 253 3.21 -15.06 -3.29
N ALA A 254 1.97 -15.39 -3.57
CA ALA A 254 1.61 -16.36 -4.61
C ALA A 254 1.85 -15.78 -6.01
N VAL A 255 1.75 -14.46 -6.15
CA VAL A 255 2.13 -13.68 -7.34
C VAL A 255 3.09 -12.61 -6.91
N ILE A 256 4.18 -12.48 -7.64
CA ILE A 256 5.18 -11.44 -7.39
C ILE A 256 4.73 -10.18 -8.13
N PRO A 257 4.40 -9.10 -7.40
CA PRO A 257 4.11 -7.80 -8.03
C PRO A 257 5.32 -7.30 -8.81
N THR A 258 5.09 -6.63 -9.92
CA THR A 258 6.15 -5.99 -10.71
C THR A 258 6.20 -4.49 -10.43
N PHE A 259 7.40 -3.93 -10.32
CA PHE A 259 7.63 -2.52 -10.08
C PHE A 259 8.63 -1.97 -11.08
N ALA A 260 8.47 -0.71 -11.47
CA ALA A 260 9.38 -0.05 -12.42
C ALA A 260 10.82 0.05 -11.87
N ASP A 261 10.98 0.06 -10.55
CA ASP A 261 12.27 0.10 -9.85
C ASP A 261 12.65 -1.24 -9.20
N GLN A 262 12.18 -2.34 -9.76
CA GLN A 262 12.43 -3.69 -9.25
C GLN A 262 13.94 -4.00 -9.09
N SER A 263 14.78 -3.47 -9.98
CA SER A 263 16.25 -3.63 -9.90
C SER A 263 16.90 -2.88 -8.73
N GLU A 264 16.20 -1.91 -8.14
CA GLU A 264 16.67 -1.14 -6.99
C GLU A 264 16.32 -1.81 -5.64
N ILE A 265 15.49 -2.87 -5.68
CA ILE A 265 15.09 -3.60 -4.47
C ILE A 265 16.28 -4.41 -3.94
N PRO A 266 16.73 -4.15 -2.70
CA PRO A 266 17.83 -4.91 -2.11
C PRO A 266 17.42 -6.38 -1.90
N VAL A 267 18.30 -7.31 -2.19
CA VAL A 267 18.04 -8.75 -2.06
C VAL A 267 17.52 -9.12 -0.65
N TRP A 268 18.06 -8.49 0.41
CA TRP A 268 17.65 -8.75 1.78
C TRP A 268 16.23 -8.28 2.14
N ALA A 269 15.63 -7.40 1.33
CA ALA A 269 14.28 -6.89 1.55
C ALA A 269 13.27 -7.40 0.51
N ALA A 270 13.71 -8.12 -0.51
CA ALA A 270 12.89 -8.49 -1.64
C ALA A 270 11.65 -9.30 -1.22
N ASP A 271 11.84 -10.37 -0.45
CA ASP A 271 10.73 -11.21 0.03
C ASP A 271 9.72 -10.40 0.83
N ALA A 272 10.18 -9.52 1.73
CA ALA A 272 9.31 -8.68 2.55
C ALA A 272 8.52 -7.67 1.70
N ILE A 273 9.17 -7.03 0.74
CA ILE A 273 8.51 -6.06 -0.15
C ILE A 273 7.43 -6.76 -0.98
N TYR A 274 7.74 -7.91 -1.58
CA TYR A 274 6.78 -8.65 -2.39
C TYR A 274 5.61 -9.20 -1.55
N SER A 275 5.89 -9.80 -0.39
CA SER A 275 4.87 -10.34 0.51
C SER A 275 3.90 -9.26 1.00
N LEU A 276 4.43 -8.13 1.47
CA LEU A 276 3.61 -7.02 1.98
C LEU A 276 2.84 -6.29 0.87
N SER A 277 3.42 -6.19 -0.32
CA SER A 277 2.71 -5.63 -1.47
C SER A 277 1.60 -6.55 -1.93
N ALA A 278 1.82 -7.87 -1.92
CA ALA A 278 0.80 -8.86 -2.29
C ALA A 278 -0.42 -8.84 -1.35
N VAL A 279 -0.26 -8.48 -0.08
CA VAL A 279 -1.37 -8.33 0.86
C VAL A 279 -1.86 -6.88 0.98
N GLY A 280 -1.21 -5.90 0.32
CA GLY A 280 -1.62 -4.50 0.29
C GLY A 280 -1.20 -3.67 1.51
N ILE A 281 -0.27 -4.15 2.34
CA ILE A 281 0.29 -3.39 3.47
C ILE A 281 1.32 -2.37 2.96
N LEU A 282 2.17 -2.77 2.01
CA LEU A 282 3.10 -1.88 1.34
C LEU A 282 2.55 -1.54 -0.05
N THR A 283 2.22 -0.28 -0.28
CA THR A 283 1.71 0.18 -1.57
C THR A 283 2.77 0.94 -2.35
N PRO A 284 2.86 0.75 -3.68
CA PRO A 284 3.73 1.56 -4.52
C PRO A 284 3.21 2.99 -4.63
N THR A 285 4.08 3.91 -4.96
CA THR A 285 3.74 5.27 -5.39
C THR A 285 3.81 5.28 -6.92
N GLY A 286 2.65 5.34 -7.60
CA GLY A 286 2.59 5.02 -9.02
C GLY A 286 2.94 3.55 -9.24
N ASP A 287 3.98 3.30 -10.02
CA ASP A 287 4.52 1.97 -10.33
C ASP A 287 5.84 1.64 -9.61
N ARG A 288 6.25 2.46 -8.61
CA ARG A 288 7.55 2.36 -7.92
C ARG A 288 7.39 2.10 -6.43
N ILE A 289 8.26 1.25 -5.88
CA ILE A 289 8.35 0.99 -4.43
C ILE A 289 9.26 1.99 -3.72
N THR A 290 10.24 2.54 -4.40
CA THR A 290 11.25 3.46 -3.85
C THR A 290 11.90 2.92 -2.57
N PRO A 291 12.59 1.76 -2.63
CA PRO A 291 13.02 1.02 -1.44
C PRO A 291 14.04 1.78 -0.58
N ALA A 292 14.83 2.68 -1.19
CA ALA A 292 15.85 3.48 -0.52
C ALA A 292 15.32 4.77 0.13
N ASP A 293 14.12 5.22 -0.24
CA ASP A 293 13.52 6.43 0.31
C ASP A 293 13.20 6.27 1.80
N THR A 294 13.38 7.35 2.55
CA THR A 294 13.01 7.39 3.97
C THR A 294 11.49 7.44 4.14
N VAL A 295 10.99 6.72 5.15
CA VAL A 295 9.56 6.68 5.45
C VAL A 295 9.12 7.98 6.12
N THR A 296 8.13 8.65 5.53
CA THR A 296 7.48 9.81 6.15
C THR A 296 6.37 9.36 7.12
N ARG A 297 5.90 10.28 7.97
CA ARG A 297 4.79 10.01 8.91
C ARG A 297 3.50 9.64 8.16
N ALA A 298 3.23 10.26 7.02
CA ALA A 298 2.07 9.91 6.19
C ALA A 298 2.18 8.47 5.65
N GLN A 299 3.34 8.09 5.14
CA GLN A 299 3.61 6.74 4.66
C GLN A 299 3.58 5.70 5.80
N ALA A 300 4.13 6.03 6.97
CA ALA A 300 4.03 5.18 8.15
C ALA A 300 2.56 4.97 8.54
N ALA A 301 1.74 6.03 8.58
CA ALA A 301 0.32 5.93 8.87
C ALA A 301 -0.41 5.01 7.88
N GLN A 302 -0.11 5.10 6.57
CA GLN A 302 -0.66 4.20 5.56
C GLN A 302 -0.31 2.73 5.83
N MET A 303 0.97 2.43 6.04
CA MET A 303 1.44 1.05 6.31
C MET A 303 0.80 0.49 7.59
N LEU A 304 0.78 1.29 8.68
CA LEU A 304 0.25 0.87 9.97
C LEU A 304 -1.28 0.70 9.95
N SER A 305 -2.00 1.58 9.27
CA SER A 305 -3.44 1.45 9.05
C SER A 305 -3.76 0.19 8.23
N ALA A 306 -2.96 -0.10 7.19
CA ALA A 306 -3.11 -1.31 6.39
C ALA A 306 -2.79 -2.58 7.20
N LEU A 307 -1.73 -2.55 8.03
CA LEU A 307 -1.40 -3.64 8.96
C LEU A 307 -2.55 -3.96 9.90
N MET A 308 -3.16 -2.94 10.53
CA MET A 308 -4.30 -3.16 11.42
C MET A 308 -5.47 -3.83 10.71
N ARG A 309 -5.83 -3.35 9.51
CA ARG A 309 -6.89 -3.95 8.69
C ARG A 309 -6.58 -5.40 8.32
N TYR A 310 -5.34 -5.70 7.93
CA TYR A 310 -4.91 -7.06 7.59
C TYR A 310 -5.08 -8.04 8.75
N ARG A 311 -4.89 -7.58 9.99
CA ARG A 311 -5.04 -8.40 11.19
C ARG A 311 -6.48 -8.58 11.66
N GLU A 312 -7.40 -7.72 11.24
CA GLU A 312 -8.84 -7.83 11.53
C GLU A 312 -9.55 -8.86 10.61
N GLU A 313 -8.87 -9.32 9.54
CA GLU A 313 -9.37 -10.31 8.58
C GLU A 313 -9.00 -11.75 8.96
#